data_717debd46321df30423591b76b9f273a
#
_entry.id   717debd46321df30423591b76b9f273a
#
_cell.length_a   1.000
_cell.length_b   1.000
_cell.length_c   1.000
_cell.angle_alpha   90.00
_cell.angle_beta   90.00
_cell.angle_gamma   90.00
#
_symmetry.space_group_name_H-M   'P 1'
#
loop_
_entity.id
_entity.type
_entity.pdbx_description
1 polymer ?
#
loop_
_entity_poly.entity_id
_entity_poly.type
_entity_poly.pdbx_seq_one_letter_code
_entity_poly.pdbx_strand_id
1 'polypeptide(L)'
;LLRYIDALPSFSYRWRWLLLSLSLVLMIAGLLAVTGIPARLAPMGLETDALDYIDRDLPLYQDTRRFERSMGGLSVLQAWVTAGEGGILSPEVLRGMEDFSRELQADPRVGSVVGPTTMLRWISYVGGQGDQLSDDPAAWEARAAQLEGLLLQEPALRSTIDLSSLANARLTIIYQQKKFQGVDDLKSFVANAWKQAGATNPALSQCRMRVVGQGLLQAKIGEYLVPTLTESFALTAAIIFLAFLVVFRSGAARLMAMIPSLFAILVMFLVMRLTGIPLNVATILIASTVLGASENDQIHFFYHFQERRSSGTTEEALRHALLIAGRAIVFATFINAGGFLALALSGLPPMRQFGIISASAFVLSMLASFTALPAALWVFFREAPDSAR
;
A
#
# COMPACT_ATOMS: atom_id res chain seq x y z
N LEU A 1 -35.62 19.34 7.41
CA LEU A 1 -34.46 19.64 6.58
C LEU A 1 -34.43 21.12 6.17
N LEU A 2 -35.51 21.66 5.54
CA LEU A 2 -35.56 23.03 5.03
C LEU A 2 -35.25 24.09 6.11
N ARG A 3 -35.82 23.96 7.31
CA ARG A 3 -35.58 24.89 8.43
C ARG A 3 -34.10 24.89 8.87
N TYR A 4 -33.41 23.74 8.80
CA TYR A 4 -32.02 23.66 9.16
C TYR A 4 -31.14 24.30 8.06
N ILE A 5 -31.45 24.07 6.79
CA ILE A 5 -30.74 24.68 5.66
C ILE A 5 -30.85 26.21 5.68
N ASP A 6 -32.03 26.75 6.03
CA ASP A 6 -32.25 28.19 6.15
C ASP A 6 -31.38 28.86 7.24
N ALA A 7 -31.03 28.14 8.29
CA ALA A 7 -30.22 28.65 9.40
C ALA A 7 -28.68 28.58 9.13
N LEU A 8 -28.27 27.82 8.14
CA LEU A 8 -26.85 27.59 7.86
C LEU A 8 -26.08 28.87 7.47
N PRO A 9 -26.59 29.79 6.63
CA PRO A 9 -25.87 31.01 6.29
C PRO A 9 -25.53 31.85 7.53
N SER A 10 -26.48 32.08 8.39
CA SER A 10 -26.26 32.86 9.62
C SER A 10 -25.38 32.12 10.63
N PHE A 11 -25.52 30.80 10.76
CA PHE A 11 -24.63 29.97 11.58
C PHE A 11 -23.19 30.04 11.08
N SER A 12 -22.95 29.82 9.77
CA SER A 12 -21.63 29.86 9.16
C SER A 12 -20.99 31.25 9.24
N TYR A 13 -21.79 32.33 9.17
CA TYR A 13 -21.31 33.68 9.38
C TYR A 13 -20.82 33.92 10.80
N ARG A 14 -21.62 33.53 11.81
CA ARG A 14 -21.33 33.73 13.24
C ARG A 14 -20.05 32.98 13.65
N TRP A 15 -19.89 31.75 13.17
CA TRP A 15 -18.81 30.84 13.55
C TRP A 15 -17.72 30.71 12.48
N ARG A 16 -17.67 31.59 11.46
CA ARG A 16 -16.79 31.44 10.29
C ARG A 16 -15.31 31.22 10.63
N TRP A 17 -14.75 31.96 11.55
CA TRP A 17 -13.34 31.82 11.92
C TRP A 17 -13.06 30.52 12.67
N LEU A 18 -13.98 30.10 13.53
CA LEU A 18 -13.86 28.84 14.25
C LEU A 18 -13.99 27.65 13.28
N LEU A 19 -14.95 27.67 12.37
CA LEU A 19 -15.14 26.62 11.35
C LEU A 19 -13.94 26.52 10.44
N LEU A 20 -13.39 27.62 9.95
CA LEU A 20 -12.23 27.63 9.09
C LEU A 20 -10.96 27.18 9.83
N SER A 21 -10.72 27.68 11.03
CA SER A 21 -9.54 27.27 11.81
C SER A 21 -9.60 25.78 12.19
N LEU A 22 -10.76 25.29 12.62
CA LEU A 22 -10.96 23.88 12.92
C LEU A 22 -10.76 23.01 11.68
N SER A 23 -11.34 23.40 10.54
CA SER A 23 -11.16 22.67 9.28
C SER A 23 -9.70 22.65 8.85
N LEU A 24 -9.00 23.77 8.96
CA LEU A 24 -7.57 23.85 8.62
C LEU A 24 -6.71 22.98 9.53
N VAL A 25 -6.97 23.02 10.85
CA VAL A 25 -6.24 22.18 11.82
C VAL A 25 -6.46 20.70 11.53
N LEU A 26 -7.69 20.29 11.25
CA LEU A 26 -8.02 18.90 10.91
C LEU A 26 -7.37 18.47 9.59
N MET A 27 -7.34 19.35 8.58
CA MET A 27 -6.67 19.07 7.31
C MET A 27 -5.15 18.92 7.50
N ILE A 28 -4.52 19.81 8.27
CA ILE A 28 -3.09 19.70 8.58
C ILE A 28 -2.80 18.42 9.38
N ALA A 29 -3.63 18.10 10.38
CA ALA A 29 -3.49 16.87 11.15
C ALA A 29 -3.62 15.62 10.25
N GLY A 30 -4.55 15.62 9.29
CA GLY A 30 -4.71 14.56 8.30
C GLY A 30 -3.51 14.43 7.37
N LEU A 31 -2.96 15.52 6.90
CA LEU A 31 -1.74 15.52 6.08
C LEU A 31 -0.56 14.94 6.88
N LEU A 32 -0.37 15.37 8.12
CA LEU A 32 0.67 14.85 9.00
C LEU A 32 0.43 13.38 9.39
N ALA A 33 -0.81 12.92 9.42
CA ALA A 33 -1.13 11.52 9.66
C ALA A 33 -0.58 10.61 8.56
N VAL A 34 -0.63 11.05 7.29
CA VAL A 34 -0.09 10.29 6.14
C VAL A 34 1.41 10.42 6.03
N THR A 35 1.92 11.66 6.01
CA THR A 35 3.33 11.94 5.74
C THR A 35 4.25 11.67 6.93
N GLY A 36 3.67 11.63 8.14
CA GLY A 36 4.44 11.56 9.38
C GLY A 36 5.08 12.90 9.75
N ILE A 37 5.79 12.89 10.87
CA ILE A 37 6.61 14.01 11.34
C ILE A 37 8.03 13.48 11.54
N PRO A 38 9.04 14.03 10.88
CA PRO A 38 10.42 13.56 11.05
C PRO A 38 10.81 13.47 12.53
N ALA A 39 11.40 12.35 12.91
CA ALA A 39 11.85 12.02 14.27
C ALA A 39 10.75 11.88 15.36
N ARG A 40 9.46 12.09 15.05
CA ARG A 40 8.37 12.01 16.04
C ARG A 40 7.25 11.05 15.66
N LEU A 41 6.86 11.02 14.41
CA LEU A 41 5.76 10.21 13.93
C LEU A 41 6.14 9.57 12.59
N ALA A 42 6.21 8.24 12.54
CA ALA A 42 6.42 7.52 11.29
C ALA A 42 5.24 7.77 10.31
N PRO A 43 5.47 7.82 9.00
CA PRO A 43 4.40 7.86 8.01
C PRO A 43 3.46 6.66 8.18
N MET A 44 2.25 6.74 7.60
CA MET A 44 1.32 5.60 7.64
C MET A 44 1.94 4.39 6.94
N GLY A 45 1.87 3.24 7.64
CA GLY A 45 2.36 1.98 7.09
C GLY A 45 1.55 1.53 5.88
N LEU A 46 2.24 0.98 4.89
CA LEU A 46 1.64 0.33 3.74
C LEU A 46 1.43 -1.15 4.05
N GLU A 47 0.21 -1.64 3.83
CA GLU A 47 -0.11 -3.05 3.97
C GLU A 47 0.00 -3.75 2.61
N THR A 48 0.99 -4.63 2.50
CA THR A 48 1.29 -5.39 1.29
C THR A 48 1.22 -6.90 1.49
N ASP A 49 0.99 -7.35 2.74
CA ASP A 49 0.89 -8.78 3.06
C ASP A 49 -0.49 -9.33 2.64
N ALA A 50 -0.47 -10.33 1.77
CA ALA A 50 -1.69 -10.97 1.28
C ALA A 50 -2.54 -11.61 2.40
N LEU A 51 -1.93 -12.00 3.53
CA LEU A 51 -2.66 -12.53 4.68
C LEU A 51 -3.52 -11.48 5.38
N ASP A 52 -3.13 -10.22 5.35
CA ASP A 52 -3.91 -9.16 5.96
C ASP A 52 -5.18 -8.82 5.13
N TYR A 53 -5.34 -9.42 3.93
CA TYR A 53 -6.58 -9.39 3.14
C TYR A 53 -7.60 -10.47 3.56
N ILE A 54 -7.25 -11.33 4.51
CA ILE A 54 -8.13 -12.37 5.05
C ILE A 54 -8.56 -11.98 6.46
N ASP A 55 -9.82 -12.24 6.80
CA ASP A 55 -10.33 -11.94 8.15
C ASP A 55 -9.57 -12.76 9.20
N ARG A 56 -9.10 -12.08 10.26
CA ARG A 56 -8.27 -12.68 11.33
C ARG A 56 -9.01 -13.73 12.15
N ASP A 57 -10.34 -13.68 12.14
CA ASP A 57 -11.18 -14.64 12.86
C ASP A 57 -11.37 -15.95 12.09
N LEU A 58 -10.98 -16.01 10.82
CA LEU A 58 -11.08 -17.23 10.03
C LEU A 58 -10.02 -18.27 10.44
N PRO A 59 -10.40 -19.55 10.53
CA PRO A 59 -9.45 -20.65 10.79
C PRO A 59 -8.25 -20.63 9.84
N LEU A 60 -8.51 -20.34 8.55
CA LEU A 60 -7.45 -20.23 7.53
C LEU A 60 -6.36 -19.23 7.92
N TYR A 61 -6.74 -18.04 8.42
CA TYR A 61 -5.76 -17.04 8.88
C TYR A 61 -4.95 -17.56 10.06
N GLN A 62 -5.64 -18.13 11.07
CA GLN A 62 -5.00 -18.61 12.30
C GLN A 62 -4.05 -19.78 12.02
N ASP A 63 -4.47 -20.75 11.19
CA ASP A 63 -3.66 -21.90 10.81
C ASP A 63 -2.46 -21.48 9.97
N THR A 64 -2.65 -20.55 9.03
CA THR A 64 -1.56 -20.01 8.22
C THR A 64 -0.53 -19.26 9.08
N ARG A 65 -0.98 -18.49 10.06
CA ARG A 65 -0.06 -17.82 11.01
C ARG A 65 0.64 -18.80 11.97
N ARG A 66 -0.01 -19.90 12.32
CA ARG A 66 0.61 -20.99 13.10
C ARG A 66 1.70 -21.65 12.26
N PHE A 67 1.39 -21.99 11.02
CA PHE A 67 2.32 -22.56 10.07
C PHE A 67 3.54 -21.65 9.83
N GLU A 68 3.31 -20.35 9.58
CA GLU A 68 4.38 -19.36 9.40
C GLU A 68 5.37 -19.35 10.59
N ARG A 69 4.85 -19.41 11.81
CA ARG A 69 5.68 -19.44 13.02
C ARG A 69 6.47 -20.75 13.18
N SER A 70 5.88 -21.88 12.81
CA SER A 70 6.55 -23.19 12.93
C SER A 70 7.55 -23.46 11.82
N MET A 71 7.32 -22.95 10.61
CA MET A 71 8.20 -23.14 9.45
C MET A 71 9.19 -22.00 9.22
N GLY A 72 9.18 -20.97 10.07
CA GLY A 72 10.10 -19.84 9.97
C GLY A 72 9.79 -18.87 8.83
N GLY A 73 8.60 -18.96 8.20
CA GLY A 73 8.16 -18.05 7.14
C GLY A 73 7.13 -18.67 6.21
N LEU A 74 6.52 -17.81 5.39
CA LEU A 74 5.58 -18.19 4.32
C LEU A 74 6.03 -17.68 2.96
N SER A 75 6.81 -16.60 2.95
CA SER A 75 7.26 -15.98 1.70
C SER A 75 8.38 -16.80 1.10
N VAL A 76 8.30 -16.96 -0.22
CA VAL A 76 9.24 -17.77 -1.00
C VAL A 76 10.03 -16.88 -1.94
N LEU A 77 11.34 -17.00 -1.86
CA LEU A 77 12.30 -16.40 -2.74
C LEU A 77 13.11 -17.50 -3.41
N GLN A 78 13.53 -17.29 -4.64
CA GLN A 78 14.38 -18.25 -5.35
C GLN A 78 15.69 -17.57 -5.73
N ALA A 79 16.80 -18.21 -5.38
CA ALA A 79 18.11 -17.89 -5.91
C ALA A 79 18.38 -18.81 -7.11
N TRP A 80 18.48 -18.21 -8.29
CA TRP A 80 18.82 -18.89 -9.53
C TRP A 80 20.31 -18.78 -9.75
N VAL A 81 20.99 -19.90 -9.66
CA VAL A 81 22.45 -20.01 -9.83
C VAL A 81 22.74 -20.58 -11.21
N THR A 82 23.57 -19.89 -11.98
CA THR A 82 24.03 -20.32 -13.31
C THR A 82 25.54 -20.52 -13.28
N ALA A 83 25.97 -21.71 -13.61
CA ALA A 83 27.38 -22.08 -13.86
C ALA A 83 27.60 -22.32 -15.35
N GLY A 84 28.80 -22.72 -15.73
CA GLY A 84 29.04 -23.28 -17.07
C GLY A 84 28.33 -24.62 -17.27
N GLU A 85 28.31 -25.14 -18.50
CA GLU A 85 27.71 -26.43 -18.84
C GLU A 85 28.27 -27.56 -17.96
N GLY A 86 27.38 -28.34 -17.32
CA GLY A 86 27.79 -29.37 -16.35
C GLY A 86 28.29 -28.83 -14.99
N GLY A 87 28.53 -27.52 -14.88
CA GLY A 87 29.24 -26.92 -13.75
C GLY A 87 28.51 -26.94 -12.43
N ILE A 88 27.17 -27.11 -12.42
CA ILE A 88 26.39 -27.19 -11.18
C ILE A 88 26.73 -28.42 -10.34
N LEU A 89 27.08 -29.52 -10.99
CA LEU A 89 27.46 -30.77 -10.32
C LEU A 89 28.94 -30.80 -9.90
N SER A 90 29.73 -29.75 -10.21
CA SER A 90 31.12 -29.70 -9.73
C SER A 90 31.16 -29.72 -8.20
N PRO A 91 32.03 -30.53 -7.58
CA PRO A 91 32.15 -30.64 -6.13
C PRO A 91 32.32 -29.29 -5.43
N GLU A 92 33.13 -28.40 -6.04
CA GLU A 92 33.39 -27.07 -5.49
C GLU A 92 32.16 -26.16 -5.55
N VAL A 93 31.39 -26.20 -6.65
CA VAL A 93 30.18 -25.41 -6.79
C VAL A 93 29.08 -25.92 -5.83
N LEU A 94 28.92 -27.23 -5.70
CA LEU A 94 27.99 -27.83 -4.74
C LEU A 94 28.31 -27.43 -3.30
N ARG A 95 29.62 -27.49 -2.94
CA ARG A 95 30.10 -27.05 -1.63
C ARG A 95 29.79 -25.57 -1.41
N GLY A 96 30.06 -24.73 -2.39
CA GLY A 96 29.77 -23.31 -2.31
C GLY A 96 28.28 -23.01 -2.17
N MET A 97 27.40 -23.77 -2.84
CA MET A 97 25.93 -23.64 -2.65
C MET A 97 25.49 -24.08 -1.25
N GLU A 98 26.13 -25.08 -0.65
CA GLU A 98 25.90 -25.47 0.72
C GLU A 98 26.34 -24.39 1.71
N ASP A 99 27.52 -23.79 1.50
CA ASP A 99 28.02 -22.67 2.32
C ASP A 99 27.10 -21.47 2.22
N PHE A 100 26.61 -21.14 1.03
CA PHE A 100 25.60 -20.09 0.81
C PHE A 100 24.28 -20.41 1.53
N SER A 101 23.82 -21.66 1.47
CA SER A 101 22.59 -22.09 2.16
C SER A 101 22.73 -21.97 3.68
N ARG A 102 23.90 -22.32 4.21
CA ARG A 102 24.23 -22.23 5.64
C ARG A 102 24.26 -20.79 6.12
N GLU A 103 24.91 -19.91 5.34
CA GLU A 103 24.97 -18.47 5.63
C GLU A 103 23.56 -17.83 5.68
N LEU A 104 22.70 -18.18 4.73
CA LEU A 104 21.31 -17.71 4.74
C LEU A 104 20.53 -18.24 5.95
N GLN A 105 20.69 -19.50 6.30
CA GLN A 105 19.98 -20.14 7.43
C GLN A 105 20.47 -19.68 8.81
N ALA A 106 21.65 -19.07 8.90
CA ALA A 106 22.15 -18.48 10.12
C ALA A 106 21.34 -17.26 10.59
N ASP A 107 20.63 -16.60 9.67
CA ASP A 107 19.79 -15.44 10.00
C ASP A 107 18.37 -15.88 10.44
N PRO A 108 17.89 -15.44 11.62
CA PRO A 108 16.57 -15.84 12.14
C PRO A 108 15.38 -15.30 11.30
N ARG A 109 15.62 -14.48 10.30
CA ARG A 109 14.60 -14.04 9.32
C ARG A 109 14.32 -15.09 8.26
N VAL A 110 15.24 -16.07 8.09
CA VAL A 110 15.13 -17.18 7.14
C VAL A 110 14.71 -18.44 7.89
N GLY A 111 13.66 -19.09 7.41
CA GLY A 111 13.16 -20.34 7.99
C GLY A 111 13.89 -21.56 7.47
N SER A 112 14.01 -21.67 6.14
CA SER A 112 14.72 -22.78 5.51
C SER A 112 15.22 -22.41 4.11
N VAL A 113 16.24 -23.12 3.66
CA VAL A 113 16.76 -23.06 2.30
C VAL A 113 16.76 -24.47 1.73
N VAL A 114 16.05 -24.65 0.62
CA VAL A 114 15.94 -25.93 -0.09
C VAL A 114 16.62 -25.81 -1.44
N GLY A 115 17.62 -26.63 -1.67
CA GLY A 115 18.42 -26.63 -2.88
C GLY A 115 18.95 -28.02 -3.23
N PRO A 116 19.89 -28.11 -4.19
CA PRO A 116 20.49 -29.38 -4.64
C PRO A 116 21.10 -30.19 -3.49
N THR A 117 21.73 -29.53 -2.52
CA THR A 117 22.43 -30.20 -1.40
C THR A 117 21.51 -30.65 -0.28
N THR A 118 20.22 -30.21 -0.28
CA THR A 118 19.25 -30.55 0.77
C THR A 118 19.00 -32.06 0.86
N MET A 119 18.93 -32.77 -0.29
CA MET A 119 18.76 -34.20 -0.29
C MET A 119 19.99 -34.92 0.25
N LEU A 120 21.19 -34.42 -0.02
CA LEU A 120 22.43 -34.95 0.51
C LEU A 120 22.46 -34.85 2.05
N ARG A 121 22.03 -33.71 2.59
CA ARG A 121 21.88 -33.52 4.06
C ARG A 121 20.87 -34.51 4.65
N TRP A 122 19.72 -34.68 3.99
CA TRP A 122 18.71 -35.61 4.44
C TRP A 122 19.22 -37.06 4.48
N ILE A 123 19.93 -37.50 3.43
CA ILE A 123 20.53 -38.84 3.38
C ILE A 123 21.59 -39.00 4.47
N SER A 124 22.45 -38.00 4.68
CA SER A 124 23.44 -38.01 5.76
C SER A 124 22.79 -38.14 7.15
N TYR A 125 21.70 -37.39 7.35
CA TYR A 125 20.93 -37.43 8.59
C TYR A 125 20.31 -38.83 8.84
N VAL A 126 19.62 -39.38 7.83
CA VAL A 126 19.01 -40.74 7.91
C VAL A 126 20.10 -41.81 8.10
N GLY A 127 21.28 -41.62 7.50
CA GLY A 127 22.45 -42.49 7.67
C GLY A 127 23.14 -42.37 9.03
N GLY A 128 22.63 -41.53 9.92
CA GLY A 128 23.21 -41.35 11.29
C GLY A 128 24.46 -40.49 11.36
N GLN A 129 24.83 -39.81 10.25
CA GLN A 129 26.00 -38.93 10.19
C GLN A 129 25.71 -37.47 10.57
N GLY A 130 24.46 -37.18 10.92
CA GLY A 130 23.98 -35.81 11.20
C GLY A 130 23.49 -35.09 9.95
N ASP A 131 22.96 -33.88 10.16
CA ASP A 131 22.40 -33.03 9.08
C ASP A 131 23.44 -32.09 8.42
N GLN A 132 24.66 -32.06 8.98
CA GLN A 132 25.75 -31.25 8.45
C GLN A 132 26.65 -32.09 7.51
N LEU A 133 26.88 -31.54 6.34
CA LEU A 133 27.79 -32.15 5.41
C LEU A 133 29.24 -31.80 5.79
N SER A 134 30.16 -32.80 5.74
CA SER A 134 31.57 -32.59 6.04
C SER A 134 32.20 -31.53 5.09
N ASP A 135 33.11 -30.75 5.62
CA ASP A 135 33.88 -29.75 4.83
C ASP A 135 35.06 -30.37 4.04
N ASP A 136 35.29 -31.68 4.16
CA ASP A 136 36.36 -32.39 3.45
C ASP A 136 36.13 -32.34 1.92
N PRO A 137 37.05 -31.77 1.14
CA PRO A 137 36.96 -31.69 -0.32
C PRO A 137 36.77 -33.07 -0.98
N ALA A 138 37.48 -34.11 -0.51
CA ALA A 138 37.40 -35.46 -1.07
C ALA A 138 36.02 -36.10 -0.93
N ALA A 139 35.27 -35.75 0.12
CA ALA A 139 33.91 -36.21 0.32
C ALA A 139 32.91 -35.59 -0.68
N TRP A 140 33.22 -34.41 -1.24
CA TRP A 140 32.35 -33.75 -2.20
C TRP A 140 32.32 -34.36 -3.60
N GLU A 141 33.43 -35.02 -4.02
CA GLU A 141 33.41 -35.80 -5.28
C GLU A 141 32.40 -36.96 -5.21
N ALA A 142 32.43 -37.73 -4.10
CA ALA A 142 31.45 -38.79 -3.89
C ALA A 142 30.00 -38.26 -3.79
N ARG A 143 29.78 -37.11 -3.20
CA ARG A 143 28.49 -36.47 -3.08
C ARG A 143 27.96 -35.96 -4.41
N ALA A 144 28.82 -35.41 -5.27
CA ALA A 144 28.46 -34.98 -6.63
C ALA A 144 27.98 -36.18 -7.46
N ALA A 145 28.74 -37.30 -7.43
CA ALA A 145 28.33 -38.53 -8.11
C ALA A 145 27.01 -39.10 -7.52
N GLN A 146 26.84 -39.07 -6.20
CA GLN A 146 25.59 -39.47 -5.54
C GLN A 146 24.42 -38.61 -5.97
N LEU A 147 24.57 -37.28 -6.04
CA LEU A 147 23.53 -36.35 -6.48
C LEU A 147 23.16 -36.59 -7.94
N GLU A 148 24.14 -36.83 -8.82
CA GLU A 148 23.89 -37.15 -10.21
C GLU A 148 23.06 -38.44 -10.35
N GLY A 149 23.35 -39.49 -9.59
CA GLY A 149 22.56 -40.71 -9.54
C GLY A 149 21.15 -40.50 -9.06
N LEU A 150 20.95 -39.63 -8.03
CA LEU A 150 19.63 -39.29 -7.49
C LEU A 150 18.79 -38.45 -8.45
N LEU A 151 19.40 -37.58 -9.26
CA LEU A 151 18.68 -36.78 -10.26
C LEU A 151 17.93 -37.64 -11.27
N LEU A 152 18.44 -38.83 -11.57
CA LEU A 152 17.79 -39.77 -12.48
C LEU A 152 16.61 -40.47 -11.84
N GLN A 153 16.62 -40.67 -10.53
CA GLN A 153 15.64 -41.46 -9.77
C GLN A 153 14.56 -40.63 -9.13
N GLU A 154 14.92 -39.45 -8.61
CA GLU A 154 14.03 -38.60 -7.78
C GLU A 154 13.46 -37.40 -8.55
N PRO A 155 12.16 -37.42 -8.92
CA PRO A 155 11.54 -36.32 -9.65
C PRO A 155 11.61 -34.98 -8.91
N ALA A 156 11.64 -34.98 -7.58
CA ALA A 156 11.69 -33.77 -6.76
C ALA A 156 12.99 -32.98 -7.01
N LEU A 157 14.12 -33.64 -7.21
CA LEU A 157 15.40 -33.00 -7.50
C LEU A 157 15.43 -32.34 -8.87
N ARG A 158 14.67 -32.84 -9.83
CA ARG A 158 14.54 -32.25 -11.18
C ARG A 158 13.98 -30.82 -11.12
N SER A 159 13.30 -30.47 -10.04
CA SER A 159 12.81 -29.10 -9.83
C SER A 159 13.91 -28.15 -9.32
N THR A 160 15.05 -28.66 -8.86
CA THR A 160 16.15 -27.87 -8.30
C THR A 160 17.34 -27.71 -9.24
N ILE A 161 17.50 -28.59 -10.20
CA ILE A 161 18.60 -28.55 -11.20
C ILE A 161 18.02 -28.72 -12.59
N ASP A 162 18.47 -27.93 -13.55
CA ASP A 162 18.15 -28.04 -14.96
C ASP A 162 18.88 -29.25 -15.57
N LEU A 163 18.12 -30.29 -15.89
CA LEU A 163 18.66 -31.54 -16.43
C LEU A 163 19.17 -31.43 -17.88
N SER A 164 18.74 -30.41 -18.63
CA SER A 164 19.10 -30.28 -20.04
C SER A 164 20.55 -29.88 -20.25
N SER A 165 21.10 -29.05 -19.35
CA SER A 165 22.45 -28.50 -19.46
C SER A 165 23.29 -28.71 -18.21
N LEU A 166 22.67 -29.05 -17.07
CA LEU A 166 23.32 -29.09 -15.75
C LEU A 166 24.05 -27.78 -15.42
N ALA A 167 23.64 -26.68 -16.07
CA ALA A 167 24.23 -25.37 -15.92
C ALA A 167 23.49 -24.48 -14.91
N ASN A 168 22.29 -24.85 -14.55
CA ASN A 168 21.42 -24.03 -13.70
C ASN A 168 20.92 -24.79 -12.48
N ALA A 169 20.94 -24.13 -11.33
CA ALA A 169 20.35 -24.63 -10.09
C ALA A 169 19.42 -23.57 -9.45
N ARG A 170 18.43 -24.06 -8.74
CA ARG A 170 17.50 -23.23 -7.98
C ARG A 170 17.59 -23.57 -6.49
N LEU A 171 17.83 -22.55 -5.69
CA LEU A 171 17.66 -22.63 -4.25
C LEU A 171 16.36 -21.89 -3.88
N THR A 172 15.50 -22.55 -3.12
CA THR A 172 14.26 -21.98 -2.63
C THR A 172 14.46 -21.54 -1.19
N ILE A 173 14.29 -20.26 -0.92
CA ILE A 173 14.50 -19.62 0.38
C ILE A 173 13.14 -19.28 0.95
N ILE A 174 12.81 -19.87 2.09
CA ILE A 174 11.59 -19.56 2.85
C ILE A 174 11.96 -18.55 3.93
N TYR A 175 11.25 -17.41 3.95
CA TYR A 175 11.62 -16.29 4.82
C TYR A 175 10.40 -15.55 5.38
N GLN A 176 10.62 -14.75 6.44
CA GLN A 176 9.61 -13.92 7.07
C GLN A 176 9.63 -12.51 6.47
N GLN A 177 8.72 -12.25 5.53
CA GLN A 177 8.67 -10.97 4.77
C GLN A 177 8.60 -9.74 5.67
N LYS A 178 7.83 -9.78 6.76
CA LYS A 178 7.65 -8.65 7.70
C LYS A 178 8.93 -8.23 8.43
N LYS A 179 9.96 -9.07 8.43
CA LYS A 179 11.25 -8.78 9.06
C LYS A 179 12.25 -8.07 8.12
N PHE A 180 11.89 -7.88 6.85
CA PHE A 180 12.70 -7.15 5.88
C PHE A 180 12.07 -5.77 5.60
N GLN A 181 12.92 -4.74 5.47
CA GLN A 181 12.48 -3.36 5.24
C GLN A 181 12.25 -3.07 3.74
N GLY A 182 11.75 -4.03 2.98
CA GLY A 182 11.47 -3.90 1.56
C GLY A 182 12.31 -4.80 0.68
N VAL A 183 12.18 -4.62 -0.63
CA VAL A 183 12.83 -5.45 -1.65
C VAL A 183 14.34 -5.29 -1.65
N ASP A 184 14.82 -4.08 -1.45
CA ASP A 184 16.26 -3.80 -1.55
C ASP A 184 17.03 -4.33 -0.34
N ASP A 185 16.44 -4.31 0.86
CA ASP A 185 17.00 -4.97 2.05
C ASP A 185 17.11 -6.49 1.85
N LEU A 186 16.03 -7.12 1.34
CA LEU A 186 16.01 -8.55 1.06
C LEU A 186 17.04 -8.93 -0.01
N LYS A 187 17.12 -8.18 -1.11
CA LYS A 187 18.14 -8.43 -2.16
C LYS A 187 19.55 -8.25 -1.66
N SER A 188 19.77 -7.20 -0.87
CA SER A 188 21.10 -6.92 -0.30
C SER A 188 21.53 -8.00 0.66
N PHE A 189 20.61 -8.51 1.49
CA PHE A 189 20.85 -9.63 2.38
C PHE A 189 21.30 -10.87 1.61
N VAL A 190 20.55 -11.29 0.59
CA VAL A 190 20.88 -12.47 -0.23
C VAL A 190 22.18 -12.26 -1.01
N ALA A 191 22.41 -11.05 -1.56
CA ALA A 191 23.63 -10.74 -2.28
C ALA A 191 24.86 -10.74 -1.37
N ASN A 192 24.73 -10.28 -0.13
CA ASN A 192 25.83 -10.31 0.84
C ASN A 192 26.17 -11.74 1.26
N ALA A 193 25.18 -12.57 1.55
CA ALA A 193 25.41 -13.99 1.82
C ALA A 193 26.10 -14.71 0.65
N TRP A 194 25.71 -14.39 -0.60
CA TRP A 194 26.36 -14.91 -1.80
C TRP A 194 27.83 -14.48 -1.89
N LYS A 195 28.12 -13.22 -1.63
CA LYS A 195 29.49 -12.69 -1.62
C LYS A 195 30.36 -13.34 -0.55
N GLN A 196 29.81 -13.56 0.65
CA GLN A 196 30.54 -14.22 1.74
C GLN A 196 30.87 -15.67 1.39
N ALA A 197 29.89 -16.44 0.88
CA ALA A 197 30.13 -17.79 0.40
C ALA A 197 31.16 -17.83 -0.74
N GLY A 198 31.10 -16.89 -1.69
CA GLY A 198 32.07 -16.77 -2.79
C GLY A 198 33.45 -16.35 -2.34
N ALA A 199 33.60 -15.60 -1.25
CA ALA A 199 34.91 -15.27 -0.68
C ALA A 199 35.60 -16.51 -0.09
N THR A 200 34.84 -17.44 0.46
CA THR A 200 35.35 -18.71 0.99
C THR A 200 35.54 -19.74 -0.12
N ASN A 201 34.73 -19.69 -1.18
CA ASN A 201 34.75 -20.64 -2.29
C ASN A 201 34.87 -19.91 -3.65
N PRO A 202 36.08 -19.86 -4.26
CA PRO A 202 36.31 -19.17 -5.53
C PRO A 202 35.51 -19.73 -6.72
N ALA A 203 35.18 -21.02 -6.73
CA ALA A 203 34.35 -21.62 -7.80
C ALA A 203 32.93 -21.03 -7.82
N LEU A 204 32.36 -20.75 -6.64
CA LEU A 204 31.06 -20.09 -6.53
C LEU A 204 31.09 -18.65 -7.07
N SER A 205 32.21 -17.94 -6.93
CA SER A 205 32.36 -16.57 -7.42
C SER A 205 32.35 -16.48 -8.95
N GLN A 206 32.63 -17.58 -9.66
CA GLN A 206 32.54 -17.67 -11.12
C GLN A 206 31.08 -17.91 -11.59
N CYS A 207 30.20 -18.36 -10.71
CA CYS A 207 28.79 -18.54 -10.99
C CYS A 207 28.03 -17.20 -10.92
N ARG A 208 26.96 -17.11 -11.69
CA ARG A 208 26.03 -15.97 -11.62
C ARG A 208 24.82 -16.33 -10.77
N MET A 209 24.51 -15.50 -9.79
CA MET A 209 23.30 -15.65 -9.00
C MET A 209 22.29 -14.53 -9.32
N ARG A 210 21.04 -14.89 -9.50
CA ARG A 210 19.91 -13.97 -9.66
C ARG A 210 18.83 -14.33 -8.68
N VAL A 211 18.30 -13.30 -8.03
CA VAL A 211 17.17 -13.44 -7.13
C VAL A 211 15.88 -13.27 -7.93
N VAL A 212 15.00 -14.26 -7.86
CA VAL A 212 13.70 -14.29 -8.55
C VAL A 212 12.63 -14.86 -7.61
N GLY A 213 11.38 -14.73 -7.98
CA GLY A 213 10.28 -15.37 -7.25
C GLY A 213 9.10 -14.44 -6.98
N GLN A 214 7.98 -15.06 -6.65
CA GLN A 214 6.71 -14.36 -6.45
C GLN A 214 6.77 -13.37 -5.28
N GLY A 215 7.45 -13.73 -4.19
CA GLY A 215 7.58 -12.83 -3.02
C GLY A 215 8.30 -11.52 -3.37
N LEU A 216 9.35 -11.59 -4.22
CA LEU A 216 10.05 -10.41 -4.71
C LEU A 216 9.15 -9.55 -5.62
N LEU A 217 8.36 -10.19 -6.48
CA LEU A 217 7.42 -9.50 -7.36
C LEU A 217 6.32 -8.79 -6.55
N GLN A 218 5.74 -9.46 -5.57
CA GLN A 218 4.72 -8.88 -4.69
C GLN A 218 5.27 -7.68 -3.90
N ALA A 219 6.46 -7.82 -3.33
CA ALA A 219 7.10 -6.73 -2.61
C ALA A 219 7.40 -5.53 -3.55
N LYS A 220 7.83 -5.80 -4.79
CA LYS A 220 8.08 -4.76 -5.79
C LYS A 220 6.79 -4.05 -6.24
N ILE A 221 5.69 -4.78 -6.42
CA ILE A 221 4.38 -4.18 -6.69
C ILE A 221 3.99 -3.22 -5.56
N GLY A 222 4.18 -3.62 -4.30
CA GLY A 222 3.92 -2.76 -3.14
C GLY A 222 4.73 -1.46 -3.15
N GLU A 223 6.01 -1.52 -3.50
CA GLU A 223 6.87 -0.32 -3.61
C GLU A 223 6.43 0.66 -4.70
N TYR A 224 5.93 0.18 -5.84
CA TYR A 224 5.45 1.04 -6.93
C TYR A 224 4.03 1.53 -6.75
N LEU A 225 3.22 0.81 -5.97
CA LEU A 225 1.80 1.07 -5.87
C LEU A 225 1.51 2.45 -5.26
N VAL A 226 2.15 2.77 -4.13
CA VAL A 226 1.91 4.06 -3.43
C VAL A 226 2.35 5.26 -4.26
N PRO A 227 3.58 5.31 -4.81
CA PRO A 227 3.96 6.41 -5.70
C PRO A 227 3.00 6.58 -6.87
N THR A 228 2.69 5.49 -7.59
CA THR A 228 1.80 5.54 -8.76
C THR A 228 0.40 6.03 -8.41
N LEU A 229 -0.16 5.57 -7.29
CA LEU A 229 -1.48 6.01 -6.85
C LEU A 229 -1.46 7.47 -6.35
N THR A 230 -0.36 7.89 -5.71
CA THR A 230 -0.17 9.28 -5.29
C THR A 230 -0.05 10.21 -6.50
N GLU A 231 0.70 9.82 -7.52
CA GLU A 231 0.81 10.54 -8.79
C GLU A 231 -0.55 10.62 -9.50
N SER A 232 -1.29 9.51 -9.55
CA SER A 232 -2.65 9.48 -10.13
C SER A 232 -3.61 10.38 -9.37
N PHE A 233 -3.53 10.41 -8.04
CA PHE A 233 -4.33 11.32 -7.23
C PHE A 233 -3.96 12.78 -7.50
N ALA A 234 -2.67 13.11 -7.52
CA ALA A 234 -2.20 14.46 -7.83
C ALA A 234 -2.62 14.91 -9.23
N LEU A 235 -2.53 14.01 -10.23
CA LEU A 235 -2.99 14.26 -11.59
C LEU A 235 -4.51 14.48 -11.63
N THR A 236 -5.29 13.68 -10.93
CA THR A 236 -6.75 13.85 -10.83
C THR A 236 -7.09 15.20 -10.21
N ALA A 237 -6.45 15.58 -9.10
CA ALA A 237 -6.64 16.88 -8.48
C ALA A 237 -6.26 18.05 -9.42
N ALA A 238 -5.16 17.91 -10.18
CA ALA A 238 -4.74 18.90 -11.17
C ALA A 238 -5.75 19.04 -12.31
N ILE A 239 -6.26 17.93 -12.86
CA ILE A 239 -7.28 17.95 -13.92
C ILE A 239 -8.56 18.62 -13.41
N ILE A 240 -9.02 18.30 -12.21
CA ILE A 240 -10.20 18.94 -11.61
C ILE A 240 -9.96 20.44 -11.41
N PHE A 241 -8.78 20.82 -10.90
CA PHE A 241 -8.42 22.23 -10.76
C PHE A 241 -8.41 22.96 -12.11
N LEU A 242 -7.89 22.32 -13.17
CA LEU A 242 -7.94 22.86 -14.53
C LEU A 242 -9.38 22.99 -15.05
N ALA A 243 -10.24 22.01 -14.77
CA ALA A 243 -11.67 22.12 -15.10
C ALA A 243 -12.30 23.33 -14.39
N PHE A 244 -11.96 23.57 -13.12
CA PHE A 244 -12.43 24.73 -12.37
C PHE A 244 -11.89 26.06 -12.93
N LEU A 245 -10.71 26.08 -13.60
CA LEU A 245 -10.24 27.26 -14.32
C LEU A 245 -11.18 27.65 -15.45
N VAL A 246 -11.81 26.67 -16.10
CA VAL A 246 -12.77 26.92 -17.19
C VAL A 246 -14.14 27.31 -16.62
N VAL A 247 -14.61 26.62 -15.58
CA VAL A 247 -15.96 26.83 -15.02
C VAL A 247 -16.05 28.11 -14.21
N PHE A 248 -15.04 28.42 -13.38
CA PHE A 248 -15.09 29.57 -12.46
C PHE A 248 -14.18 30.70 -12.91
N ARG A 249 -14.75 31.91 -13.00
CA ARG A 249 -14.02 33.13 -13.38
C ARG A 249 -13.12 33.66 -12.24
N SER A 250 -13.51 33.46 -10.97
CA SER A 250 -12.77 33.95 -9.81
C SER A 250 -11.75 32.92 -9.32
N GLY A 251 -10.49 33.33 -9.09
CA GLY A 251 -9.46 32.49 -8.51
C GLY A 251 -9.80 32.00 -7.10
N ALA A 252 -10.42 32.84 -6.29
CA ALA A 252 -10.91 32.49 -4.97
C ALA A 252 -11.98 31.39 -5.02
N ALA A 253 -12.95 31.48 -5.95
CA ALA A 253 -13.98 30.46 -6.12
C ALA A 253 -13.39 29.09 -6.49
N ARG A 254 -12.34 29.06 -7.33
CA ARG A 254 -11.66 27.82 -7.73
C ARG A 254 -11.04 27.08 -6.56
N LEU A 255 -10.34 27.81 -5.69
CA LEU A 255 -9.72 27.23 -4.49
C LEU A 255 -10.75 26.79 -3.47
N MET A 256 -11.78 27.59 -3.27
CA MET A 256 -12.84 27.25 -2.29
C MET A 256 -13.68 26.05 -2.71
N ALA A 257 -13.89 25.84 -4.01
CA ALA A 257 -14.59 24.67 -4.51
C ALA A 257 -13.91 23.34 -4.13
N MET A 258 -12.61 23.32 -3.95
CA MET A 258 -11.87 22.13 -3.55
C MET A 258 -11.87 21.87 -2.03
N ILE A 259 -12.30 22.85 -1.21
CA ILE A 259 -12.26 22.72 0.26
C ILE A 259 -13.00 21.48 0.77
N PRO A 260 -14.26 21.19 0.38
CA PRO A 260 -14.98 20.05 0.94
C PRO A 260 -14.34 18.71 0.64
N SER A 261 -13.85 18.51 -0.58
CA SER A 261 -13.23 17.26 -1.00
C SER A 261 -11.88 17.04 -0.35
N LEU A 262 -11.03 18.08 -0.33
CA LEU A 262 -9.74 18.01 0.36
C LEU A 262 -9.89 17.81 1.87
N PHE A 263 -10.86 18.49 2.48
CA PHE A 263 -11.20 18.28 3.89
C PHE A 263 -11.57 16.83 4.15
N ALA A 264 -12.52 16.29 3.35
CA ALA A 264 -12.99 14.92 3.52
C ALA A 264 -11.84 13.90 3.41
N ILE A 265 -10.96 14.04 2.40
CA ILE A 265 -9.84 13.14 2.17
C ILE A 265 -8.81 13.22 3.29
N LEU A 266 -8.41 14.42 3.68
CA LEU A 266 -7.39 14.60 4.72
C LEU A 266 -7.90 14.15 6.09
N VAL A 267 -9.14 14.49 6.44
CA VAL A 267 -9.75 14.03 7.70
C VAL A 267 -9.98 12.53 7.69
N MET A 268 -10.31 11.94 6.56
CA MET A 268 -10.39 10.48 6.39
C MET A 268 -9.05 9.82 6.73
N PHE A 269 -7.92 10.34 6.24
CA PHE A 269 -6.60 9.80 6.59
C PHE A 269 -6.29 9.95 8.09
N LEU A 270 -6.72 11.05 8.70
CA LEU A 270 -6.62 11.20 10.16
C LEU A 270 -7.42 10.10 10.89
N VAL A 271 -8.67 9.87 10.47
CA VAL A 271 -9.52 8.80 11.04
C VAL A 271 -8.86 7.43 10.85
N MET A 272 -8.33 7.11 9.66
CA MET A 272 -7.62 5.86 9.40
C MET A 272 -6.44 5.69 10.37
N ARG A 273 -5.65 6.74 10.57
CA ARG A 273 -4.52 6.72 11.52
C ARG A 273 -4.96 6.45 12.95
N LEU A 274 -6.03 7.11 13.41
CA LEU A 274 -6.57 6.96 14.75
C LEU A 274 -7.22 5.59 15.00
N THR A 275 -7.80 4.99 13.95
CA THR A 275 -8.42 3.66 14.01
C THR A 275 -7.45 2.51 13.70
N GLY A 276 -6.19 2.83 13.34
CA GLY A 276 -5.18 1.83 13.00
C GLY A 276 -5.39 1.16 11.64
N ILE A 277 -6.20 1.75 10.76
CA ILE A 277 -6.42 1.23 9.40
C ILE A 277 -5.23 1.65 8.54
N PRO A 278 -4.46 0.69 7.96
CA PRO A 278 -3.28 0.99 7.17
C PRO A 278 -3.63 1.51 5.76
N LEU A 279 -2.64 2.07 5.09
CA LEU A 279 -2.72 2.32 3.66
C LEU A 279 -2.62 0.98 2.92
N ASN A 280 -3.60 0.68 2.10
CA ASN A 280 -3.60 -0.44 1.16
C ASN A 280 -4.16 0.01 -0.19
N VAL A 281 -4.16 -0.88 -1.18
CA VAL A 281 -4.66 -0.57 -2.53
C VAL A 281 -6.06 0.04 -2.49
N ALA A 282 -6.96 -0.57 -1.70
CA ALA A 282 -8.34 -0.14 -1.61
C ALA A 282 -8.46 1.26 -0.97
N THR A 283 -7.77 1.48 0.17
CA THR A 283 -7.88 2.74 0.91
C THR A 283 -7.26 3.93 0.18
N ILE A 284 -6.21 3.72 -0.63
CA ILE A 284 -5.62 4.80 -1.43
C ILE A 284 -6.54 5.21 -2.60
N LEU A 285 -7.23 4.24 -3.23
CA LEU A 285 -8.19 4.52 -4.30
C LEU A 285 -9.38 5.38 -3.84
N ILE A 286 -9.70 5.36 -2.54
CA ILE A 286 -10.79 6.18 -1.97
C ILE A 286 -10.57 7.67 -2.26
N ALA A 287 -9.33 8.15 -2.11
CA ALA A 287 -9.03 9.56 -2.31
C ALA A 287 -9.43 10.06 -3.72
N SER A 288 -9.07 9.30 -4.77
CA SER A 288 -9.45 9.65 -6.15
C SER A 288 -10.95 9.48 -6.40
N THR A 289 -11.58 8.44 -5.82
CA THR A 289 -13.01 8.17 -5.98
C THR A 289 -13.86 9.27 -5.33
N VAL A 290 -13.54 9.63 -4.09
CA VAL A 290 -14.27 10.67 -3.35
C VAL A 290 -14.05 12.04 -3.98
N LEU A 291 -12.81 12.34 -4.40
CA LEU A 291 -12.52 13.59 -5.08
C LEU A 291 -13.38 13.73 -6.35
N GLY A 292 -13.34 12.72 -7.25
CA GLY A 292 -14.08 12.79 -8.51
C GLY A 292 -15.61 12.87 -8.33
N ALA A 293 -16.15 12.14 -7.36
CA ALA A 293 -17.61 12.11 -7.15
C ALA A 293 -18.15 13.37 -6.44
N SER A 294 -17.36 13.97 -5.52
CA SER A 294 -17.84 15.14 -4.76
C SER A 294 -17.71 16.45 -5.51
N GLU A 295 -16.85 16.54 -6.53
CA GLU A 295 -16.64 17.79 -7.28
C GLU A 295 -17.86 18.21 -8.12
N ASN A 296 -18.64 17.26 -8.59
CA ASN A 296 -19.90 17.55 -9.27
C ASN A 296 -20.84 18.37 -8.39
N ASP A 297 -20.94 18.04 -7.10
CA ASP A 297 -21.78 18.75 -6.13
C ASP A 297 -21.30 20.18 -5.92
N GLN A 298 -19.97 20.40 -5.93
CA GLN A 298 -19.36 21.71 -5.78
C GLN A 298 -19.64 22.62 -6.99
N ILE A 299 -19.59 22.06 -8.20
CA ILE A 299 -19.91 22.81 -9.43
C ILE A 299 -21.36 23.32 -9.37
N HIS A 300 -22.31 22.47 -9.01
CA HIS A 300 -23.71 22.85 -8.85
C HIS A 300 -23.91 23.90 -7.77
N PHE A 301 -23.25 23.74 -6.62
CA PHE A 301 -23.32 24.70 -5.53
C PHE A 301 -22.82 26.09 -5.95
N PHE A 302 -21.64 26.14 -6.57
CA PHE A 302 -21.05 27.40 -7.01
C PHE A 302 -21.83 28.05 -8.16
N TYR A 303 -22.39 27.25 -9.07
CA TYR A 303 -23.24 27.78 -10.13
C TYR A 303 -24.41 28.58 -9.56
N HIS A 304 -25.19 27.99 -8.65
CA HIS A 304 -26.33 28.68 -8.02
C HIS A 304 -25.91 29.81 -7.07
N PHE A 305 -24.74 29.70 -6.44
CA PHE A 305 -24.18 30.78 -5.65
C PHE A 305 -23.85 32.00 -6.52
N GLN A 306 -23.15 31.79 -7.64
CA GLN A 306 -22.76 32.89 -8.54
C GLN A 306 -23.97 33.51 -9.25
N GLU A 307 -24.93 32.69 -9.68
CA GLU A 307 -26.18 33.15 -10.29
C GLU A 307 -26.88 34.17 -9.40
N ARG A 308 -27.11 33.87 -8.15
CA ARG A 308 -27.78 34.78 -7.22
C ARG A 308 -26.88 35.90 -6.72
N ARG A 309 -25.58 35.69 -6.60
CA ARG A 309 -24.63 36.70 -6.13
C ARG A 309 -24.50 37.90 -7.09
N SER A 310 -24.77 37.69 -8.38
CA SER A 310 -24.72 38.76 -9.39
C SER A 310 -25.83 39.82 -9.18
N SER A 311 -26.92 39.49 -8.47
CA SER A 311 -28.10 40.34 -8.27
C SER A 311 -28.46 40.56 -6.82
N GLY A 312 -27.69 39.99 -5.84
CA GLY A 312 -28.07 40.04 -4.42
C GLY A 312 -26.85 39.99 -3.47
N THR A 313 -27.16 39.90 -2.19
CA THR A 313 -26.20 39.82 -1.10
C THR A 313 -25.53 38.43 -1.04
N THR A 314 -24.38 38.33 -0.36
CA THR A 314 -23.72 37.02 -0.11
C THR A 314 -24.63 36.09 0.69
N GLU A 315 -25.44 36.59 1.64
CA GLU A 315 -26.37 35.80 2.41
C GLU A 315 -27.47 35.20 1.54
N GLU A 316 -28.09 36.00 0.68
CA GLU A 316 -29.12 35.54 -0.25
C GLU A 316 -28.57 34.51 -1.24
N ALA A 317 -27.34 34.72 -1.74
CA ALA A 317 -26.71 33.79 -2.66
C ALA A 317 -26.41 32.45 -1.98
N LEU A 318 -25.85 32.45 -0.75
CA LEU A 318 -25.62 31.25 0.04
C LEU A 318 -26.93 30.51 0.34
N ARG A 319 -27.97 31.25 0.77
CA ARG A 319 -29.27 30.65 1.04
C ARG A 319 -29.85 29.98 -0.20
N HIS A 320 -29.78 30.65 -1.34
CA HIS A 320 -30.25 30.12 -2.61
C HIS A 320 -29.50 28.85 -3.02
N ALA A 321 -28.17 28.88 -2.99
CA ALA A 321 -27.33 27.72 -3.32
C ALA A 321 -27.59 26.54 -2.36
N LEU A 322 -27.68 26.79 -1.07
CA LEU A 322 -27.97 25.75 -0.07
C LEU A 322 -29.36 25.15 -0.23
N LEU A 323 -30.38 25.94 -0.62
CA LEU A 323 -31.75 25.43 -0.82
C LEU A 323 -31.87 24.54 -2.06
N ILE A 324 -31.13 24.84 -3.13
CA ILE A 324 -31.21 24.10 -4.39
C ILE A 324 -30.12 22.97 -4.40
N ALA A 325 -28.85 23.34 -4.43
CA ALA A 325 -27.77 22.39 -4.49
C ALA A 325 -27.61 21.59 -3.19
N GLY A 326 -27.84 22.21 -2.01
CA GLY A 326 -27.71 21.51 -0.74
C GLY A 326 -28.64 20.32 -0.58
N ARG A 327 -29.87 20.38 -1.13
CA ARG A 327 -30.76 19.21 -1.15
C ARG A 327 -30.22 18.09 -2.02
N ALA A 328 -29.70 18.42 -3.20
CA ALA A 328 -29.07 17.45 -4.10
C ALA A 328 -27.86 16.81 -3.43
N ILE A 329 -26.99 17.59 -2.78
CA ILE A 329 -25.81 17.11 -2.03
C ILE A 329 -26.21 16.12 -0.95
N VAL A 330 -27.27 16.40 -0.15
CA VAL A 330 -27.74 15.47 0.89
C VAL A 330 -28.18 14.15 0.26
N PHE A 331 -29.02 14.18 -0.78
CA PHE A 331 -29.48 12.95 -1.43
C PHE A 331 -28.33 12.18 -2.09
N ALA A 332 -27.43 12.87 -2.81
CA ALA A 332 -26.25 12.25 -3.41
C ALA A 332 -25.36 11.59 -2.35
N THR A 333 -25.15 12.27 -1.22
CA THR A 333 -24.38 11.71 -0.10
C THR A 333 -25.04 10.46 0.47
N PHE A 334 -26.36 10.47 0.70
CA PHE A 334 -27.05 9.27 1.20
C PHE A 334 -26.96 8.09 0.22
N ILE A 335 -27.08 8.34 -1.08
CA ILE A 335 -26.99 7.31 -2.11
C ILE A 335 -25.57 6.78 -2.18
N ASN A 336 -24.57 7.66 -2.27
CA ASN A 336 -23.16 7.26 -2.38
C ASN A 336 -22.69 6.57 -1.08
N ALA A 337 -22.90 7.19 0.08
CA ALA A 337 -22.51 6.61 1.35
C ALA A 337 -23.21 5.28 1.61
N GLY A 338 -24.52 5.18 1.33
CA GLY A 338 -25.27 3.93 1.46
C GLY A 338 -24.80 2.84 0.51
N GLY A 339 -24.51 3.19 -0.75
CA GLY A 339 -23.96 2.27 -1.74
C GLY A 339 -22.59 1.72 -1.33
N PHE A 340 -21.69 2.60 -0.88
CA PHE A 340 -20.37 2.16 -0.40
C PHE A 340 -20.46 1.40 0.93
N LEU A 341 -21.38 1.78 1.83
CA LEU A 341 -21.55 1.08 3.11
C LEU A 341 -22.03 -0.36 2.92
N ALA A 342 -22.68 -0.71 1.81
CA ALA A 342 -23.04 -2.09 1.50
C ALA A 342 -21.78 -3.00 1.41
N LEU A 343 -20.62 -2.44 1.02
CA LEU A 343 -19.35 -3.18 1.00
C LEU A 343 -18.84 -3.50 2.41
N ALA A 344 -19.35 -2.85 3.45
CA ALA A 344 -19.02 -3.19 4.83
C ALA A 344 -19.47 -4.60 5.24
N LEU A 345 -20.40 -5.18 4.50
CA LEU A 345 -20.86 -6.57 4.66
C LEU A 345 -19.89 -7.61 4.04
N SER A 346 -18.85 -7.15 3.34
CA SER A 346 -17.86 -8.05 2.73
C SER A 346 -17.05 -8.82 3.78
N GLY A 347 -16.82 -10.10 3.53
CA GLY A 347 -15.88 -10.93 4.29
C GLY A 347 -14.39 -10.62 4.02
N LEU A 348 -14.09 -9.74 3.02
CA LEU A 348 -12.73 -9.31 2.71
C LEU A 348 -12.43 -7.99 3.44
N PRO A 349 -11.48 -7.93 4.39
CA PRO A 349 -11.14 -6.73 5.15
C PRO A 349 -10.89 -5.47 4.31
N PRO A 350 -10.12 -5.51 3.19
CA PRO A 350 -9.92 -4.32 2.37
C PRO A 350 -11.21 -3.78 1.75
N MET A 351 -12.13 -4.65 1.33
CA MET A 351 -13.41 -4.23 0.78
C MET A 351 -14.31 -3.62 1.86
N ARG A 352 -14.34 -4.22 3.04
CA ARG A 352 -15.04 -3.70 4.21
C ARG A 352 -14.52 -2.32 4.61
N GLN A 353 -13.19 -2.17 4.70
CA GLN A 353 -12.52 -0.89 4.99
C GLN A 353 -12.83 0.15 3.91
N PHE A 354 -12.71 -0.23 2.64
CA PHE A 354 -13.04 0.64 1.51
C PHE A 354 -14.46 1.18 1.61
N GLY A 355 -15.44 0.31 1.89
CA GLY A 355 -16.84 0.70 2.02
C GLY A 355 -17.09 1.68 3.17
N ILE A 356 -16.59 1.37 4.37
CA ILE A 356 -16.78 2.20 5.57
C ILE A 356 -16.10 3.56 5.40
N ILE A 357 -14.85 3.56 4.92
CA ILE A 357 -14.06 4.79 4.80
C ILE A 357 -14.60 5.67 3.68
N SER A 358 -15.00 5.09 2.52
CA SER A 358 -15.64 5.86 1.44
C SER A 358 -16.96 6.49 1.91
N ALA A 359 -17.82 5.73 2.57
CA ALA A 359 -19.06 6.25 3.11
C ALA A 359 -18.81 7.42 4.09
N SER A 360 -17.85 7.26 4.99
CA SER A 360 -17.44 8.30 5.94
C SER A 360 -16.89 9.54 5.23
N ALA A 361 -16.10 9.37 4.18
CA ALA A 361 -15.54 10.48 3.40
C ALA A 361 -16.63 11.28 2.67
N PHE A 362 -17.67 10.63 2.12
CA PHE A 362 -18.82 11.34 1.53
C PHE A 362 -19.59 12.15 2.58
N VAL A 363 -19.81 11.58 3.77
CA VAL A 363 -20.45 12.32 4.88
C VAL A 363 -19.59 13.52 5.31
N LEU A 364 -18.26 13.35 5.42
CA LEU A 364 -17.34 14.44 5.75
C LEU A 364 -17.32 15.53 4.68
N SER A 365 -17.38 15.16 3.37
CA SER A 365 -17.50 16.12 2.27
C SER A 365 -18.78 16.93 2.35
N MET A 366 -19.92 16.28 2.62
CA MET A 366 -21.19 16.97 2.83
C MET A 366 -21.12 17.92 4.03
N LEU A 367 -20.56 17.50 5.16
CA LEU A 367 -20.41 18.36 6.34
C LEU A 367 -19.57 19.60 6.03
N ALA A 368 -18.48 19.43 5.30
CA ALA A 368 -17.63 20.56 4.87
C ALA A 368 -18.34 21.47 3.89
N SER A 369 -19.18 20.94 2.99
CA SER A 369 -20.00 21.72 2.06
C SER A 369 -21.06 22.58 2.77
N PHE A 370 -21.51 22.16 3.96
CA PHE A 370 -22.48 22.91 4.76
C PHE A 370 -21.84 23.78 5.86
N THR A 371 -20.53 23.63 6.12
CA THR A 371 -19.86 24.37 7.21
C THR A 371 -18.65 25.15 6.71
N ALA A 372 -17.58 24.48 6.30
CA ALA A 372 -16.32 25.10 5.90
C ALA A 372 -16.47 25.94 4.62
N LEU A 373 -17.19 25.44 3.63
CA LEU A 373 -17.41 26.14 2.36
C LEU A 373 -18.20 27.44 2.53
N PRO A 374 -19.39 27.47 3.17
CA PRO A 374 -20.09 28.71 3.43
C PRO A 374 -19.28 29.69 4.28
N ALA A 375 -18.54 29.21 5.29
CA ALA A 375 -17.67 30.04 6.09
C ALA A 375 -16.54 30.70 5.25
N ALA A 376 -15.94 29.95 4.31
CA ALA A 376 -14.94 30.49 3.39
C ALA A 376 -15.54 31.54 2.44
N LEU A 377 -16.75 31.29 1.92
CA LEU A 377 -17.44 32.23 1.03
C LEU A 377 -17.74 33.56 1.73
N TRP A 378 -18.11 33.54 3.02
CA TRP A 378 -18.30 34.76 3.80
C TRP A 378 -17.02 35.58 4.00
N VAL A 379 -15.87 34.96 4.05
CA VAL A 379 -14.58 35.65 4.22
C VAL A 379 -14.10 36.24 2.89
N PHE A 380 -14.21 35.50 1.80
CA PHE A 380 -13.64 35.89 0.50
C PHE A 380 -14.56 36.74 -0.36
N PHE A 381 -15.89 36.59 -0.23
CA PHE A 381 -16.88 37.40 -0.95
C PHE A 381 -17.54 38.40 0.00
N ARG A 382 -16.71 39.15 0.73
CA ARG A 382 -17.17 40.24 1.60
C ARG A 382 -17.97 41.26 0.78
N GLU A 383 -19.09 41.70 1.30
CA GLU A 383 -19.78 42.87 0.75
C GLU A 383 -18.84 44.06 0.84
N ALA A 384 -18.67 44.79 -0.27
CA ALA A 384 -18.06 46.09 -0.22
C ALA A 384 -18.87 46.92 0.81
N PRO A 385 -18.24 47.62 1.77
CA PRO A 385 -18.97 48.55 2.61
C PRO A 385 -19.76 49.47 1.66
N ASP A 386 -21.07 49.61 1.92
CA ASP A 386 -21.91 50.52 1.17
C ASP A 386 -21.16 51.84 0.94
N SER A 387 -20.66 52.02 -0.26
CA SER A 387 -20.22 53.33 -0.71
C SER A 387 -21.52 54.13 -0.85
N ALA A 388 -21.75 54.88 0.20
CA ALA A 388 -22.74 55.91 0.36
C ALA A 388 -23.64 56.17 -0.89
N ARG A 389 -24.91 55.86 -0.76
CA ARG A 389 -25.93 56.54 -1.53
C ARG A 389 -25.95 58.01 -1.17
#